data_39bee1ff20eff18832752964dad41d2e
#
_entry.id   39bee1ff20eff18832752964dad41d2e
#
_cell.length_a   1.000
_cell.length_b   1.000
_cell.length_c   1.000
_cell.angle_alpha   90.00
_cell.angle_beta   90.00
_cell.angle_gamma   90.00
#
_symmetry.space_group_name_H-M   'P 1'
#
loop_
_entity.id
_entity.type
_entity.pdbx_description
1 polymer ?
#
loop_
_entity_poly.entity_id
_entity_poly.type
_entity_poly.pdbx_seq_one_letter_code
_entity_poly.pdbx_strand_id
1 'polypeptide(L)'
;MIDHIGVSVSDFERSVEFYKKALAPLGYELIKSFAGVAAGFGVAPKPDFWIGKGDVKQHVHVAIRASGRAQVRAFYEAAIAAGGKDNGAPGVRPHYHEHYYGAFVTDPDGHNIEAVCHEPFLG
;
A
#
# COMPACT_ATOMS: atom_id res chain seq x y z
N MET A 1 -10.70 15.66 6.28
CA MET A 1 -9.53 14.77 6.08
C MET A 1 -9.88 13.35 6.45
N ILE A 2 -9.35 12.39 5.71
CA ILE A 2 -9.65 10.98 5.97
C ILE A 2 -8.88 10.54 7.23
N ASP A 3 -9.58 9.88 8.16
CA ASP A 3 -8.97 9.36 9.38
C ASP A 3 -8.38 7.95 9.15
N HIS A 4 -9.18 7.08 8.56
CA HIS A 4 -8.75 5.73 8.20
C HIS A 4 -9.64 5.16 7.10
N ILE A 5 -9.18 4.11 6.46
CA ILE A 5 -9.94 3.37 5.46
C ILE A 5 -9.93 1.89 5.79
N GLY A 6 -10.88 1.15 5.27
CA GLY A 6 -10.96 -0.30 5.41
C GLY A 6 -11.11 -0.97 4.07
N VAL A 7 -10.37 -2.06 3.87
CA VAL A 7 -10.37 -2.83 2.63
C VAL A 7 -10.68 -4.28 2.94
N SER A 8 -11.61 -4.88 2.20
CA SER A 8 -11.94 -6.30 2.37
C SER A 8 -10.92 -7.19 1.69
N VAL A 9 -10.53 -8.26 2.37
CA VAL A 9 -9.59 -9.26 1.84
C VAL A 9 -10.15 -10.66 2.03
N SER A 10 -9.89 -11.55 1.09
CA SER A 10 -10.46 -12.90 1.13
C SER A 10 -9.61 -13.88 1.93
N ASP A 11 -8.29 -13.76 1.86
CA ASP A 11 -7.33 -14.59 2.62
C ASP A 11 -6.62 -13.68 3.62
N PHE A 12 -7.15 -13.64 4.83
CA PHE A 12 -6.72 -12.67 5.83
C PHE A 12 -5.24 -12.81 6.19
N GLU A 13 -4.79 -14.02 6.50
CA GLU A 13 -3.41 -14.26 6.92
C GLU A 13 -2.41 -13.91 5.81
N ARG A 14 -2.73 -14.27 4.57
CA ARG A 14 -1.90 -13.94 3.42
C ARG A 14 -1.82 -12.45 3.21
N SER A 15 -2.94 -11.76 3.33
CA SER A 15 -3.00 -10.31 3.15
C SER A 15 -2.27 -9.57 4.27
N VAL A 16 -2.35 -10.05 5.53
CA VAL A 16 -1.56 -9.47 6.62
C VAL A 16 -0.07 -9.56 6.29
N GLU A 17 0.41 -10.71 5.87
CA GLU A 17 1.83 -10.88 5.53
C GLU A 17 2.23 -10.00 4.35
N PHE A 18 1.37 -9.92 3.33
CA PHE A 18 1.64 -9.05 2.18
C PHE A 18 1.81 -7.60 2.63
N TYR A 19 0.86 -7.05 3.37
CA TYR A 19 0.89 -5.64 3.77
C TYR A 19 1.99 -5.33 4.78
N LYS A 20 2.30 -6.25 5.68
CA LYS A 20 3.46 -6.08 6.58
C LYS A 20 4.74 -5.81 5.79
N LYS A 21 4.93 -6.56 4.71
CA LYS A 21 6.16 -6.45 3.89
C LYS A 21 6.11 -5.28 2.92
N ALA A 22 4.98 -5.11 2.23
CA ALA A 22 4.83 -4.09 1.20
C ALA A 22 4.84 -2.67 1.77
N LEU A 23 4.23 -2.47 2.93
CA LEU A 23 4.09 -1.15 3.52
C LEU A 23 5.24 -0.75 4.44
N ALA A 24 6.09 -1.70 4.83
CA ALA A 24 7.24 -1.42 5.70
C ALA A 24 8.15 -0.32 5.14
N PRO A 25 8.51 -0.31 3.84
CA PRO A 25 9.35 0.75 3.28
C PRO A 25 8.73 2.15 3.36
N LEU A 26 7.41 2.24 3.54
CA LEU A 26 6.71 3.52 3.68
C LEU A 26 6.63 3.97 5.14
N GLY A 27 7.24 3.22 6.06
CA GLY A 27 7.20 3.52 7.49
C GLY A 27 5.95 2.99 8.18
N TYR A 28 5.14 2.20 7.50
CA TYR A 28 3.97 1.56 8.08
C TYR A 28 4.34 0.27 8.80
N GLU A 29 3.65 0.00 9.89
CA GLU A 29 3.79 -1.25 10.62
C GLU A 29 2.41 -1.77 11.00
N LEU A 30 2.33 -3.05 11.35
CA LEU A 30 1.12 -3.64 11.89
C LEU A 30 0.97 -3.14 13.33
N ILE A 31 -0.06 -2.34 13.59
CA ILE A 31 -0.28 -1.71 14.90
C ILE A 31 -1.31 -2.47 15.72
N LYS A 32 -2.40 -2.91 15.09
CA LYS A 32 -3.44 -3.68 15.76
C LYS A 32 -3.85 -4.87 14.92
N SER A 33 -4.13 -5.99 15.57
CA SER A 33 -4.57 -7.19 14.89
C SER A 33 -5.61 -7.91 15.74
N PHE A 34 -6.72 -8.26 15.09
CA PHE A 34 -7.77 -9.10 15.66
C PHE A 34 -7.78 -10.36 14.80
N ALA A 35 -7.18 -11.43 15.31
CA ALA A 35 -6.88 -12.65 14.55
C ALA A 35 -8.09 -13.15 13.73
N GLY A 36 -7.88 -13.31 12.44
CA GLY A 36 -8.90 -13.77 11.50
C GLY A 36 -10.01 -12.77 11.18
N VAL A 37 -9.94 -11.54 11.71
CA VAL A 37 -11.01 -10.55 11.57
C VAL A 37 -10.52 -9.28 10.90
N ALA A 38 -9.54 -8.59 11.50
CA ALA A 38 -9.09 -7.31 10.99
C ALA A 38 -7.66 -7.01 11.45
N ALA A 39 -6.95 -6.21 10.65
CA ALA A 39 -5.61 -5.75 10.98
C ALA A 39 -5.45 -4.30 10.54
N GLY A 40 -4.84 -3.49 11.39
CA GLY A 40 -4.63 -2.08 11.15
C GLY A 40 -3.14 -1.74 11.04
N PHE A 41 -2.80 -1.02 9.98
CA PHE A 41 -1.44 -0.62 9.64
C PHE A 41 -1.34 0.90 9.61
N GLY A 42 -0.19 1.40 9.94
CA GLY A 42 0.05 2.85 9.90
C GLY A 42 1.41 3.20 10.46
N VAL A 43 1.67 4.49 10.52
CA VAL A 43 2.81 5.01 11.26
C VAL A 43 2.39 5.10 12.71
N ALA A 44 3.16 4.42 13.61
CA ALA A 44 2.80 4.37 15.02
C ALA A 44 2.58 5.76 15.60
N PRO A 45 1.62 5.93 16.51
CA PRO A 45 0.82 4.87 17.15
C PRO A 45 -0.53 4.58 16.49
N LYS A 46 -0.89 5.27 15.41
CA LYS A 46 -2.25 5.22 14.89
C LYS A 46 -2.34 4.51 13.54
N PRO A 47 -3.14 3.42 13.46
CA PRO A 47 -3.41 2.78 12.19
C PRO A 47 -4.39 3.64 11.37
N ASP A 48 -4.16 3.73 10.07
CA ASP A 48 -5.06 4.42 9.15
C ASP A 48 -5.45 3.58 7.93
N PHE A 49 -4.80 2.44 7.75
CA PHE A 49 -5.12 1.49 6.70
C PHE A 49 -5.49 0.15 7.33
N TRP A 50 -6.76 -0.22 7.20
CA TRP A 50 -7.29 -1.45 7.78
C TRP A 50 -7.64 -2.45 6.71
N ILE A 51 -7.36 -3.73 6.97
CA ILE A 51 -7.89 -4.83 6.18
C ILE A 51 -8.81 -5.66 7.06
N GLY A 52 -9.90 -6.14 6.47
CA GLY A 52 -10.87 -6.97 7.17
C GLY A 52 -11.23 -8.18 6.32
N LYS A 53 -11.37 -9.34 6.98
CA LYS A 53 -11.78 -10.54 6.25
C LYS A 53 -13.22 -10.38 5.76
N GLY A 54 -13.45 -10.64 4.48
CA GLY A 54 -14.78 -10.55 3.90
C GLY A 54 -14.78 -10.88 2.41
N ASP A 55 -15.95 -10.81 1.82
CA ASP A 55 -16.09 -11.01 0.38
C ASP A 55 -15.56 -9.78 -0.34
N VAL A 56 -14.72 -10.03 -1.34
CA VAL A 56 -14.19 -8.97 -2.20
C VAL A 56 -15.11 -8.85 -3.40
N LYS A 57 -16.00 -7.85 -3.35
CA LYS A 57 -17.02 -7.65 -4.39
C LYS A 57 -16.56 -6.72 -5.50
N GLN A 58 -15.62 -5.83 -5.20
CA GLN A 58 -14.99 -4.97 -6.18
C GLN A 58 -13.60 -4.58 -5.71
N HIS A 59 -12.75 -4.23 -6.66
CA HIS A 59 -11.39 -3.79 -6.34
C HIS A 59 -11.39 -2.31 -6.01
N VAL A 60 -10.55 -1.92 -5.07
CA VAL A 60 -10.37 -0.52 -4.68
C VAL A 60 -8.98 -0.05 -5.10
N HIS A 61 -8.79 1.26 -5.13
CA HIS A 61 -7.50 1.89 -5.38
C HIS A 61 -7.14 2.74 -4.16
N VAL A 62 -6.00 2.44 -3.55
CA VAL A 62 -5.50 3.19 -2.39
C VAL A 62 -4.09 3.64 -2.69
N ALA A 63 -3.84 4.94 -2.59
CA ALA A 63 -2.52 5.52 -2.76
C ALA A 63 -2.00 6.01 -1.41
N ILE A 64 -0.79 5.58 -1.05
CA ILE A 64 -0.13 5.96 0.18
C ILE A 64 1.02 6.89 -0.16
N ARG A 65 1.10 8.02 0.53
CA ARG A 65 2.14 9.00 0.28
C ARG A 65 3.49 8.50 0.79
N ALA A 66 4.49 8.57 -0.07
CA ALA A 66 5.88 8.31 0.28
C ALA A 66 6.61 9.62 0.50
N SER A 67 7.67 9.60 1.30
CA SER A 67 8.47 10.79 1.55
C SER A 67 9.41 11.15 0.40
N GLY A 68 9.66 10.22 -0.52
CA GLY A 68 10.52 10.46 -1.68
C GLY A 68 10.51 9.27 -2.62
N ARG A 69 11.20 9.43 -3.74
CA ARG A 69 11.21 8.42 -4.81
C ARG A 69 11.87 7.09 -4.39
N ALA A 70 12.85 7.16 -3.49
CA ALA A 70 13.50 5.96 -2.98
C ALA A 70 12.51 5.07 -2.23
N GLN A 71 11.61 5.66 -1.43
CA GLN A 71 10.57 4.89 -0.75
C GLN A 71 9.57 4.28 -1.72
N VAL A 72 9.23 5.01 -2.80
CA VAL A 72 8.34 4.48 -3.83
C VAL A 72 8.94 3.23 -4.46
N ARG A 73 10.23 3.30 -4.82
CA ARG A 73 10.94 2.14 -5.39
C ARG A 73 11.02 0.98 -4.41
N ALA A 74 11.33 1.27 -3.14
CA ALA A 74 11.42 0.23 -2.10
C ALA A 74 10.07 -0.44 -1.85
N PHE A 75 8.98 0.33 -1.84
CA PHE A 75 7.63 -0.22 -1.76
C PHE A 75 7.37 -1.22 -2.89
N TYR A 76 7.64 -0.81 -4.12
CA TYR A 76 7.38 -1.66 -5.29
C TYR A 76 8.15 -2.99 -5.18
N GLU A 77 9.44 -2.93 -4.88
CA GLU A 77 10.27 -4.13 -4.75
C GLU A 77 9.77 -5.04 -3.63
N ALA A 78 9.45 -4.47 -2.47
CA ALA A 78 8.96 -5.25 -1.34
C ALA A 78 7.59 -5.89 -1.63
N ALA A 79 6.70 -5.15 -2.29
CA ALA A 79 5.37 -5.65 -2.62
C ALA A 79 5.43 -6.79 -3.64
N ILE A 80 6.27 -6.67 -4.67
CA ILE A 80 6.46 -7.74 -5.64
C ILE A 80 7.06 -8.98 -4.95
N ALA A 81 8.07 -8.80 -4.11
CA ALA A 81 8.68 -9.91 -3.36
C ALA A 81 7.68 -10.58 -2.42
N ALA A 82 6.70 -9.85 -1.92
CA ALA A 82 5.67 -10.38 -1.01
C ALA A 82 4.50 -11.03 -1.74
N GLY A 83 4.56 -11.13 -3.06
CA GLY A 83 3.52 -11.80 -3.86
C GLY A 83 2.56 -10.88 -4.59
N GLY A 84 2.76 -9.57 -4.52
CA GLY A 84 2.00 -8.61 -5.32
C GLY A 84 2.36 -8.70 -6.78
N LYS A 85 1.50 -8.18 -7.63
CA LYS A 85 1.72 -8.17 -9.08
C LYS A 85 1.96 -6.75 -9.58
N ASP A 86 2.84 -6.63 -10.57
CA ASP A 86 3.11 -5.34 -11.20
C ASP A 86 1.82 -4.77 -11.82
N ASN A 87 1.56 -3.51 -11.52
CA ASN A 87 0.47 -2.75 -12.10
C ASN A 87 0.94 -1.33 -12.49
N GLY A 88 2.24 -1.13 -12.56
CA GLY A 88 2.88 0.12 -12.94
C GLY A 88 4.19 0.30 -12.20
N ALA A 89 5.32 0.05 -12.88
CA ALA A 89 6.64 0.16 -12.28
C ALA A 89 6.94 1.59 -11.82
N PRO A 90 7.87 1.78 -10.86
CA PRO A 90 8.21 3.12 -10.39
C PRO A 90 8.63 4.04 -11.52
N GLY A 91 8.04 5.22 -11.55
CA GLY A 91 8.35 6.20 -12.58
C GLY A 91 7.52 7.45 -12.47
N VAL A 92 7.92 8.45 -13.25
CA VAL A 92 7.22 9.71 -13.34
C VAL A 92 5.91 9.53 -14.14
N ARG A 93 4.84 10.18 -13.69
CA ARG A 93 3.54 10.20 -14.37
C ARG A 93 3.20 11.64 -14.71
N PRO A 94 3.86 12.22 -15.74
CA PRO A 94 3.70 13.66 -16.05
C PRO A 94 2.29 14.05 -16.46
N HIS A 95 1.49 13.10 -16.94
CA HIS A 95 0.08 13.36 -17.28
C HIS A 95 -0.80 13.57 -16.05
N TYR A 96 -0.33 13.21 -14.84
CA TYR A 96 -1.02 13.58 -13.61
C TYR A 96 -0.54 14.95 -13.13
N HIS A 97 0.76 15.11 -12.95
CA HIS A 97 1.42 16.41 -12.78
C HIS A 97 2.95 16.23 -12.89
N GLU A 98 3.67 17.35 -12.93
CA GLU A 98 5.09 17.39 -13.26
C GLU A 98 5.97 16.50 -12.39
N HIS A 99 5.71 16.47 -11.07
CA HIS A 99 6.53 15.73 -10.12
C HIS A 99 5.86 14.49 -9.56
N TYR A 100 4.82 14.01 -10.22
CA TYR A 100 4.13 12.80 -9.79
C TYR A 100 5.01 11.59 -10.08
N TYR A 101 5.51 10.95 -9.02
CA TYR A 101 6.32 9.75 -9.12
C TYR A 101 5.62 8.65 -8.33
N GLY A 102 5.20 7.60 -8.98
CA GLY A 102 4.41 6.56 -8.37
C GLY A 102 4.79 5.17 -8.83
N ALA A 103 4.35 4.19 -8.04
CA ALA A 103 4.42 2.77 -8.40
C ALA A 103 3.13 2.10 -7.95
N PHE A 104 2.69 1.12 -8.71
CA PHE A 104 1.40 0.48 -8.54
C PHE A 104 1.59 -1.03 -8.52
N VAL A 105 1.00 -1.69 -7.53
CA VAL A 105 0.96 -3.15 -7.46
C VAL A 105 -0.46 -3.58 -7.16
N THR A 106 -0.82 -4.81 -7.54
CA THR A 106 -2.06 -5.40 -7.03
C THR A 106 -1.74 -6.30 -5.86
N ASP A 107 -2.60 -6.23 -4.83
CA ASP A 107 -2.49 -7.09 -3.66
C ASP A 107 -3.01 -8.50 -3.98
N PRO A 108 -3.00 -9.46 -3.02
CA PRO A 108 -3.49 -10.82 -3.29
C PRO A 108 -4.93 -10.90 -3.80
N ASP A 109 -5.77 -9.92 -3.52
CA ASP A 109 -7.16 -9.87 -3.99
C ASP A 109 -7.35 -9.05 -5.27
N GLY A 110 -6.29 -8.43 -5.78
CA GLY A 110 -6.37 -7.59 -6.98
C GLY A 110 -6.67 -6.12 -6.72
N HIS A 111 -6.63 -5.67 -5.46
CA HIS A 111 -6.74 -4.24 -5.17
C HIS A 111 -5.51 -3.50 -5.68
N ASN A 112 -5.73 -2.31 -6.24
CA ASN A 112 -4.66 -1.45 -6.75
C ASN A 112 -4.07 -0.63 -5.60
N ILE A 113 -2.84 -0.95 -5.21
CA ILE A 113 -2.13 -0.27 -4.12
C ILE A 113 -0.97 0.52 -4.72
N GLU A 114 -0.93 1.78 -4.38
CA GLU A 114 0.03 2.73 -4.94
C GLU A 114 0.86 3.37 -3.85
N ALA A 115 2.15 3.60 -4.13
CA ALA A 115 2.96 4.53 -3.36
C ALA A 115 3.28 5.71 -4.28
N VAL A 116 3.15 6.92 -3.77
CA VAL A 116 3.32 8.12 -4.58
C VAL A 116 4.03 9.22 -3.79
N CYS A 117 4.92 9.95 -4.46
CA CYS A 117 5.45 11.21 -3.95
C CYS A 117 5.27 12.30 -5.00
N HIS A 118 5.15 13.54 -4.52
CA HIS A 118 4.83 14.70 -5.35
C HIS A 118 5.98 15.71 -5.41
N GLU A 119 7.06 15.44 -4.73
CA GLU A 119 8.19 16.34 -4.64
C GLU A 119 9.14 16.17 -5.83
N PRO A 120 9.86 17.23 -6.22
CA PRO A 120 10.92 17.11 -7.24
C PRO A 120 11.95 16.06 -6.82
N PHE A 121 12.63 15.49 -7.82
CA PHE A 121 13.66 14.48 -7.54
C PHE A 121 14.85 15.11 -6.80
N LEU A 122 15.14 14.56 -5.61
CA LEU A 122 16.27 14.99 -4.79
C LEU A 122 17.27 13.85 -4.52
N GLY A 123 17.11 12.72 -5.18
CA GLY A 123 18.01 11.59 -4.98
C GLY A 123 17.34 10.26 -4.73
#